data_d5e180f286e329ae56a2dbaa850930f6
#
_entry.id   d5e180f286e329ae56a2dbaa850930f6
#
_cell.length_a   1.000
_cell.length_b   1.000
_cell.length_c   1.000
_cell.angle_alpha   90.00
_cell.angle_beta   90.00
_cell.angle_gamma   90.00
#
_symmetry.space_group_name_H-M   'P 1'
#
loop_
_entity.id
_entity.type
_entity.pdbx_description
1 polymer ?
#
loop_
_entity_poly.entity_id
_entity_poly.type
_entity_poly.pdbx_seq_one_letter_code
_entity_poly.pdbx_strand_id
1 'polypeptide(L)'
;MSSVLPSNYLTPTGREEAWRFTPLKRIAGLHDPAVSVNDRISIELFGSARAGFNISTVKASELPAKSTTTDSIVQRLRSEVTEVVHLKIDNEAVINEPILLKRNVGSSGEFSRTVITAGAHSKASVIVENTGHGIIGEEIEIRVEAGANLTFITLQEWGPKAVHMGRHHAIIGRDANFKSITVTIGGSLVRLLPTVEYSDQGSSAELWGVYFATDGQHLEHRVFVDHGIPRAKSRVNYKGVLAGDGARTVWIGDVFIRQNAEGTDTYELNKNLLLSDGARADSVPNLEIETGEIVGAGHASTTGRFDDEQLFYLMSRGIPMNEARRLVIRGFFTEIIDKIGDEVIQERLMSKIDSQLETLGA
;
A
#
# COMPACT_ATOMS: atom_id res chain seq x y z
N MET A 1 1.60 -22.86 -22.08
CA MET A 1 2.91 -22.32 -22.53
C MET A 1 3.78 -22.22 -21.29
N SER A 2 5.02 -22.73 -21.30
CA SER A 2 5.89 -22.56 -20.13
C SER A 2 6.21 -21.08 -19.98
N SER A 3 5.94 -20.51 -18.80
CA SER A 3 6.30 -19.13 -18.44
C SER A 3 7.82 -18.99 -18.54
N VAL A 4 8.29 -17.99 -19.27
CA VAL A 4 9.73 -17.69 -19.36
C VAL A 4 10.05 -16.65 -18.29
N LEU A 5 10.60 -17.12 -17.18
CA LEU A 5 11.13 -16.25 -16.15
C LEU A 5 12.29 -15.39 -16.68
N PRO A 6 12.49 -14.17 -16.16
CA PRO A 6 13.66 -13.38 -16.49
C PRO A 6 14.97 -14.14 -16.21
N SER A 7 16.00 -13.92 -17.02
CA SER A 7 17.31 -14.56 -16.82
C SER A 7 17.97 -14.24 -15.49
N ASN A 8 17.58 -13.16 -14.85
CA ASN A 8 18.03 -12.71 -13.53
C ASN A 8 17.06 -13.07 -12.40
N TYR A 9 16.07 -13.94 -12.65
CA TYR A 9 15.17 -14.39 -11.60
C TYR A 9 15.93 -15.21 -10.55
N LEU A 10 15.76 -14.81 -9.30
CA LEU A 10 16.33 -15.49 -8.14
C LEU A 10 15.22 -15.85 -7.16
N THR A 11 15.09 -17.12 -6.83
CA THR A 11 14.20 -17.56 -5.76
C THR A 11 14.74 -17.04 -4.43
N PRO A 12 13.97 -16.25 -3.67
CA PRO A 12 14.46 -15.68 -2.43
C PRO A 12 14.74 -16.76 -1.37
N THR A 13 15.81 -16.55 -0.62
CA THR A 13 16.25 -17.44 0.46
C THR A 13 16.00 -16.88 1.85
N GLY A 14 15.61 -15.59 1.94
CA GLY A 14 15.46 -14.84 3.19
C GLY A 14 16.76 -14.22 3.72
N ARG A 15 17.87 -14.37 2.98
CA ARG A 15 19.15 -13.72 3.30
C ARG A 15 19.32 -12.38 2.60
N GLU A 16 18.58 -12.17 1.52
CA GLU A 16 18.54 -10.93 0.76
C GLU A 16 17.88 -9.83 1.60
N GLU A 17 18.40 -8.61 1.54
CA GLU A 17 17.87 -7.47 2.30
C GLU A 17 16.37 -7.23 2.01
N ALA A 18 15.95 -7.42 0.76
CA ALA A 18 14.55 -7.30 0.35
C ALA A 18 13.62 -8.32 1.04
N TRP A 19 14.14 -9.43 1.56
CA TRP A 19 13.38 -10.54 2.15
C TRP A 19 13.70 -10.80 3.63
N ARG A 20 14.62 -10.04 4.21
CA ARG A 20 15.14 -10.20 5.58
C ARG A 20 14.06 -10.29 6.64
N PHE A 21 12.97 -9.54 6.51
CA PHE A 21 11.88 -9.51 7.47
C PHE A 21 10.71 -10.41 7.10
N THR A 22 10.62 -10.84 5.83
CA THR A 22 9.49 -11.61 5.30
C THR A 22 9.62 -13.09 5.65
N PRO A 23 8.65 -13.70 6.35
CA PRO A 23 8.69 -15.12 6.70
C PRO A 23 8.34 -15.98 5.47
N LEU A 24 9.34 -16.34 4.65
CA LEU A 24 9.16 -17.04 3.36
C LEU A 24 8.32 -18.32 3.46
N LYS A 25 8.34 -19.03 4.58
CA LYS A 25 7.51 -20.23 4.80
C LYS A 25 6.00 -19.90 4.84
N ARG A 26 5.63 -18.64 5.03
CA ARG A 26 4.23 -18.20 5.16
C ARG A 26 3.68 -17.58 3.88
N ILE A 27 4.50 -17.35 2.84
CA ILE A 27 4.05 -16.74 1.58
C ILE A 27 3.45 -17.75 0.59
N ALA A 28 3.11 -18.93 1.06
CA ALA A 28 2.34 -19.95 0.34
C ALA A 28 2.92 -20.33 -1.04
N GLY A 29 4.25 -20.29 -1.21
CA GLY A 29 4.91 -20.67 -2.44
C GLY A 29 4.82 -19.65 -3.59
N LEU A 30 4.29 -18.44 -3.37
CA LEU A 30 4.21 -17.41 -4.42
C LEU A 30 5.55 -17.07 -5.06
N HIS A 31 6.66 -17.29 -4.35
CA HIS A 31 8.03 -17.10 -4.82
C HIS A 31 8.63 -18.33 -5.54
N ASP A 32 7.96 -19.48 -5.50
CA ASP A 32 8.49 -20.73 -6.03
C ASP A 32 7.83 -21.07 -7.38
N PRO A 33 8.57 -21.04 -8.49
CA PRO A 33 8.02 -21.37 -9.81
C PRO A 33 7.47 -22.79 -9.94
N ALA A 34 7.84 -23.70 -9.02
CA ALA A 34 7.30 -25.06 -9.01
C ALA A 34 5.87 -25.14 -8.46
N VAL A 35 5.41 -24.12 -7.74
CA VAL A 35 4.05 -24.04 -7.19
C VAL A 35 3.13 -23.39 -8.22
N SER A 36 2.09 -24.11 -8.65
CA SER A 36 1.12 -23.57 -9.60
C SER A 36 0.27 -22.48 -8.98
N VAL A 37 0.10 -21.38 -9.68
CA VAL A 37 -0.80 -20.28 -9.35
C VAL A 37 -1.74 -20.09 -10.55
N ASN A 38 -3.02 -19.85 -10.28
CA ASN A 38 -3.98 -19.61 -11.35
C ASN A 38 -3.83 -18.17 -11.87
N ASP A 39 -3.80 -18.03 -13.19
CA ASP A 39 -3.92 -16.73 -13.85
C ASP A 39 -5.42 -16.36 -13.86
N ARG A 40 -5.82 -15.43 -13.02
CA ARG A 40 -7.21 -14.98 -12.90
C ARG A 40 -7.29 -13.46 -12.84
N ILE A 41 -8.27 -12.93 -13.56
CA ILE A 41 -8.71 -11.55 -13.39
C ILE A 41 -9.76 -11.56 -12.28
N SER A 42 -9.34 -11.16 -11.08
CA SER A 42 -10.20 -11.19 -9.89
C SER A 42 -10.70 -9.81 -9.45
N ILE A 43 -10.36 -8.75 -10.20
CA ILE A 43 -10.77 -7.38 -9.87
C ILE A 43 -11.90 -6.95 -10.82
N GLU A 44 -12.97 -6.42 -10.26
CA GLU A 44 -14.18 -6.03 -10.99
C GLU A 44 -14.57 -4.60 -10.66
N LEU A 45 -15.13 -3.90 -11.64
CA LEU A 45 -15.77 -2.61 -11.43
C LEU A 45 -17.06 -2.81 -10.63
N PHE A 46 -17.17 -2.11 -9.51
CA PHE A 46 -18.40 -2.07 -8.72
C PHE A 46 -19.21 -0.82 -9.05
N GLY A 47 -20.45 -1.03 -9.49
CA GLY A 47 -21.34 0.04 -9.95
C GLY A 47 -21.48 0.11 -11.45
N SER A 48 -22.13 1.14 -11.95
CA SER A 48 -22.38 1.35 -13.38
C SER A 48 -21.18 2.00 -14.07
N ALA A 49 -20.96 1.65 -15.34
CA ALA A 49 -20.06 2.40 -16.21
C ALA A 49 -20.52 3.86 -16.32
N ARG A 50 -19.56 4.79 -16.25
CA ARG A 50 -19.80 6.23 -16.30
C ARG A 50 -18.95 6.86 -17.40
N ALA A 51 -19.30 8.07 -17.81
CA ALA A 51 -18.48 8.85 -18.71
C ALA A 51 -17.15 9.25 -18.02
N GLY A 52 -16.11 9.40 -18.82
CA GLY A 52 -14.82 9.90 -18.38
C GLY A 52 -13.81 8.81 -17.99
N PHE A 53 -14.17 7.53 -18.02
CA PHE A 53 -13.24 6.41 -17.88
C PHE A 53 -13.73 5.15 -18.59
N ASN A 54 -12.81 4.26 -18.89
CA ASN A 54 -13.08 2.93 -19.40
C ASN A 54 -12.29 1.87 -18.62
N ILE A 55 -12.89 0.71 -18.43
CA ILE A 55 -12.22 -0.47 -17.90
C ILE A 55 -12.32 -1.60 -18.93
N SER A 56 -11.20 -2.23 -19.20
CA SER A 56 -11.10 -3.30 -20.19
C SER A 56 -10.06 -4.32 -19.78
N THR A 57 -10.16 -5.53 -20.29
CA THR A 57 -9.10 -6.52 -20.22
C THR A 57 -8.31 -6.45 -21.52
N VAL A 58 -7.00 -6.29 -21.39
CA VAL A 58 -6.07 -6.18 -22.52
C VAL A 58 -4.93 -7.19 -22.36
N LYS A 59 -4.27 -7.55 -23.46
CA LYS A 59 -3.08 -8.38 -23.37
C LYS A 59 -1.92 -7.61 -22.76
N ALA A 60 -1.15 -8.25 -21.90
CA ALA A 60 0.03 -7.64 -21.28
C ALA A 60 1.04 -7.07 -22.29
N SER A 61 1.08 -7.64 -23.50
CA SER A 61 1.94 -7.19 -24.61
C SER A 61 1.48 -5.88 -25.28
N GLU A 62 0.23 -5.47 -25.06
CA GLU A 62 -0.35 -4.26 -25.65
C GLU A 62 -0.14 -3.02 -24.77
N LEU A 63 0.34 -3.24 -23.56
CA LEU A 63 0.61 -2.16 -22.62
C LEU A 63 2.01 -1.54 -22.84
N PRO A 64 2.21 -0.27 -22.46
CA PRO A 64 3.51 0.37 -22.48
C PRO A 64 4.58 -0.43 -21.71
N ALA A 65 5.84 -0.12 -21.97
CA ALA A 65 6.96 -0.78 -21.32
C ALA A 65 6.80 -0.76 -19.80
N LYS A 66 7.08 -1.91 -19.17
CA LYS A 66 6.96 -2.11 -17.73
C LYS A 66 8.08 -1.37 -17.00
N SER A 67 7.78 -0.83 -15.83
CA SER A 67 8.82 -0.40 -14.89
C SER A 67 9.73 -1.58 -14.51
N THR A 68 10.97 -1.31 -14.17
CA THR A 68 11.89 -2.36 -13.68
C THR A 68 11.50 -2.80 -12.27
N THR A 69 11.78 -4.05 -11.93
CA THR A 69 11.61 -4.57 -10.59
C THR A 69 12.58 -5.72 -10.33
N THR A 70 13.10 -5.77 -9.12
CA THR A 70 13.91 -6.88 -8.61
C THR A 70 13.10 -7.81 -7.69
N ASP A 71 11.85 -7.48 -7.39
CA ASP A 71 10.99 -8.34 -6.57
C ASP A 71 10.63 -9.62 -7.31
N SER A 72 11.01 -10.76 -6.74
CA SER A 72 10.86 -12.07 -7.38
C SER A 72 9.40 -12.45 -7.63
N ILE A 73 8.48 -12.08 -6.72
CA ILE A 73 7.06 -12.38 -6.92
C ILE A 73 6.49 -11.58 -8.08
N VAL A 74 6.83 -10.30 -8.18
CA VAL A 74 6.41 -9.46 -9.29
C VAL A 74 7.03 -9.92 -10.62
N GLN A 75 8.30 -10.33 -10.62
CA GLN A 75 8.94 -10.90 -11.82
C GLN A 75 8.22 -12.17 -12.26
N ARG A 76 7.92 -13.07 -11.34
CA ARG A 76 7.16 -14.28 -11.61
C ARG A 76 5.75 -13.98 -12.13
N LEU A 77 5.00 -13.14 -11.42
CA LEU A 77 3.67 -12.69 -11.81
C LEU A 77 3.66 -12.16 -13.26
N ARG A 78 4.62 -11.31 -13.60
CA ARG A 78 4.74 -10.73 -14.94
C ARG A 78 5.04 -11.75 -16.04
N SER A 79 5.63 -12.89 -15.69
CA SER A 79 5.89 -13.99 -16.64
C SER A 79 4.68 -14.91 -16.84
N GLU A 80 3.77 -14.97 -15.85
CA GLU A 80 2.63 -15.88 -15.85
C GLU A 80 1.31 -15.18 -16.25
N VAL A 81 1.15 -13.88 -15.94
CA VAL A 81 -0.08 -13.14 -16.26
C VAL A 81 -0.05 -12.60 -17.68
N THR A 82 -0.96 -13.08 -18.51
CA THR A 82 -1.08 -12.72 -19.94
C THR A 82 -2.13 -11.65 -20.20
N GLU A 83 -3.14 -11.54 -19.32
CA GLU A 83 -4.23 -10.59 -19.43
C GLU A 83 -4.22 -9.62 -18.23
N VAL A 84 -4.44 -8.36 -18.51
CA VAL A 84 -4.32 -7.25 -17.54
C VAL A 84 -5.59 -6.44 -17.55
N VAL A 85 -6.11 -6.13 -16.38
CA VAL A 85 -7.20 -5.15 -16.25
C VAL A 85 -6.62 -3.75 -16.43
N HIS A 86 -7.12 -3.00 -17.39
CA HIS A 86 -6.73 -1.62 -17.65
C HIS A 86 -7.90 -0.68 -17.37
N LEU A 87 -7.74 0.13 -16.32
CA LEU A 87 -8.59 1.28 -16.03
C LEU A 87 -7.94 2.53 -16.64
N LYS A 88 -8.59 3.11 -17.64
CA LYS A 88 -8.14 4.34 -18.28
C LYS A 88 -9.13 5.47 -17.99
N ILE A 89 -8.65 6.52 -17.32
CA ILE A 89 -9.38 7.77 -17.11
C ILE A 89 -9.01 8.70 -18.27
N ASP A 90 -10.02 9.32 -18.88
CA ASP A 90 -9.84 10.19 -20.04
C ASP A 90 -9.10 11.47 -19.66
N ASN A 91 -8.45 12.09 -20.64
CA ASN A 91 -7.85 13.41 -20.45
C ASN A 91 -8.93 14.43 -20.04
N GLU A 92 -8.56 15.33 -19.15
CA GLU A 92 -9.42 16.43 -18.65
C GLU A 92 -10.71 15.94 -17.93
N ALA A 93 -10.88 14.62 -17.75
CA ALA A 93 -12.03 14.09 -17.04
C ALA A 93 -12.00 14.47 -15.55
N VAL A 94 -13.12 14.97 -15.04
CA VAL A 94 -13.33 15.22 -13.60
C VAL A 94 -14.38 14.25 -13.09
N ILE A 95 -13.92 13.27 -12.30
CA ILE A 95 -14.76 12.21 -11.75
C ILE A 95 -14.93 12.47 -10.25
N ASN A 96 -16.11 12.93 -9.86
CA ASN A 96 -16.37 13.36 -8.48
C ASN A 96 -16.61 12.17 -7.53
N GLU A 97 -17.22 11.10 -8.02
CA GLU A 97 -17.45 9.89 -7.21
C GLU A 97 -16.31 8.90 -7.43
N PRO A 98 -15.84 8.22 -6.38
CA PRO A 98 -14.77 7.24 -6.53
C PRO A 98 -15.11 6.12 -7.52
N ILE A 99 -14.12 5.72 -8.32
CA ILE A 99 -14.19 4.50 -9.13
C ILE A 99 -13.84 3.34 -8.20
N LEU A 100 -14.80 2.46 -7.95
CA LEU A 100 -14.66 1.38 -7.01
C LEU A 100 -14.39 0.06 -7.73
N LEU A 101 -13.22 -0.50 -7.49
CA LEU A 101 -12.82 -1.82 -7.94
C LEU A 101 -12.86 -2.79 -6.76
N LYS A 102 -13.53 -3.92 -6.91
CA LYS A 102 -13.61 -4.94 -5.86
C LYS A 102 -12.92 -6.22 -6.28
N ARG A 103 -12.26 -6.83 -5.31
CA ARG A 103 -11.65 -8.14 -5.45
C ARG A 103 -12.03 -9.00 -4.27
N ASN A 104 -12.52 -10.19 -4.57
CA ASN A 104 -12.79 -11.22 -3.56
C ASN A 104 -12.02 -12.48 -3.95
N VAL A 105 -10.93 -12.75 -3.24
CA VAL A 105 -10.06 -13.90 -3.52
C VAL A 105 -10.54 -15.12 -2.73
N GLY A 106 -10.88 -16.18 -3.46
CA GLY A 106 -11.30 -17.47 -2.90
C GLY A 106 -10.16 -18.18 -2.16
N SER A 107 -10.24 -19.52 -2.11
CA SER A 107 -9.23 -20.34 -1.41
C SER A 107 -8.01 -20.71 -2.29
N SER A 108 -8.07 -20.43 -3.59
CA SER A 108 -6.97 -20.71 -4.54
C SER A 108 -5.91 -19.62 -4.54
N GLY A 109 -4.71 -19.96 -4.99
CA GLY A 109 -3.67 -18.98 -5.28
C GLY A 109 -3.93 -18.28 -6.62
N GLU A 110 -3.78 -16.97 -6.66
CA GLU A 110 -4.05 -16.14 -7.84
C GLU A 110 -2.91 -15.15 -8.08
N PHE A 111 -2.61 -14.89 -9.37
CA PHE A 111 -1.85 -13.72 -9.78
C PHE A 111 -2.77 -12.72 -10.48
N SER A 112 -2.58 -11.44 -10.20
CA SER A 112 -3.39 -10.37 -10.78
C SER A 112 -2.51 -9.19 -11.20
N ARG A 113 -2.76 -8.66 -12.39
CA ARG A 113 -2.16 -7.41 -12.88
C ARG A 113 -3.24 -6.42 -13.26
N THR A 114 -3.06 -5.19 -12.77
CA THR A 114 -3.93 -4.06 -13.08
C THR A 114 -3.08 -2.88 -13.50
N VAL A 115 -3.50 -2.16 -14.51
CA VAL A 115 -2.92 -0.86 -14.90
C VAL A 115 -3.99 0.21 -14.74
N ILE A 116 -3.64 1.30 -14.10
CA ILE A 116 -4.49 2.49 -13.95
C ILE A 116 -3.77 3.64 -14.64
N THR A 117 -4.44 4.27 -15.61
CA THR A 117 -3.92 5.46 -16.29
C THR A 117 -4.85 6.63 -16.01
N ALA A 118 -4.37 7.63 -15.30
CA ALA A 118 -5.05 8.93 -15.16
C ALA A 118 -4.56 9.85 -16.28
N GLY A 119 -5.44 10.14 -17.25
CA GLY A 119 -5.14 10.96 -18.40
C GLY A 119 -4.75 12.40 -18.03
N ALA A 120 -4.07 13.11 -18.91
CA ALA A 120 -3.59 14.45 -18.66
C ALA A 120 -4.71 15.39 -18.16
N HIS A 121 -4.40 16.18 -17.12
CA HIS A 121 -5.32 17.14 -16.48
C HIS A 121 -6.61 16.52 -15.92
N SER A 122 -6.67 15.20 -15.76
CA SER A 122 -7.81 14.53 -15.13
C SER A 122 -7.78 14.67 -13.61
N LYS A 123 -8.96 14.49 -12.99
CA LYS A 123 -9.11 14.43 -11.53
C LYS A 123 -10.03 13.27 -11.18
N ALA A 124 -9.52 12.31 -10.40
CA ALA A 124 -10.30 11.14 -10.01
C ALA A 124 -9.79 10.52 -8.69
N SER A 125 -10.66 9.73 -8.08
CA SER A 125 -10.30 8.81 -7.00
C SER A 125 -10.60 7.37 -7.44
N VAL A 126 -9.66 6.46 -7.19
CA VAL A 126 -9.81 5.02 -7.44
C VAL A 126 -9.65 4.27 -6.13
N ILE A 127 -10.62 3.43 -5.81
CA ILE A 127 -10.61 2.61 -4.60
C ILE A 127 -10.55 1.14 -5.01
N VAL A 128 -9.57 0.42 -4.49
CA VAL A 128 -9.43 -1.04 -4.64
C VAL A 128 -9.74 -1.70 -3.30
N GLU A 129 -10.84 -2.42 -3.25
CA GLU A 129 -11.24 -3.22 -2.07
C GLU A 129 -10.84 -4.67 -2.26
N ASN A 130 -10.04 -5.18 -1.35
CA ASN A 130 -9.57 -6.56 -1.33
C ASN A 130 -10.18 -7.31 -0.14
N THR A 131 -10.88 -8.40 -0.43
CA THR A 131 -11.53 -9.27 0.56
C THR A 131 -11.29 -10.74 0.23
N GLY A 132 -11.68 -11.63 1.15
CA GLY A 132 -11.56 -13.07 0.96
C GLY A 132 -10.48 -13.71 1.83
N HIS A 133 -10.18 -14.99 1.56
CA HIS A 133 -9.30 -15.82 2.38
C HIS A 133 -8.15 -16.46 1.59
N GLY A 134 -8.01 -16.08 0.32
CA GLY A 134 -7.08 -16.71 -0.61
C GLY A 134 -5.65 -16.20 -0.52
N ILE A 135 -4.88 -16.67 -1.46
CA ILE A 135 -3.47 -16.33 -1.65
C ILE A 135 -3.37 -15.52 -2.92
N ILE A 136 -2.80 -14.32 -2.85
CA ILE A 136 -2.67 -13.46 -4.02
C ILE A 136 -1.28 -12.84 -4.14
N GLY A 137 -0.74 -12.90 -5.37
CA GLY A 137 0.32 -12.02 -5.83
C GLY A 137 -0.26 -10.98 -6.78
N GLU A 138 -0.03 -9.69 -6.52
CA GLU A 138 -0.56 -8.64 -7.38
C GLU A 138 0.48 -7.62 -7.81
N GLU A 139 0.20 -7.02 -8.96
CA GLU A 139 0.83 -5.76 -9.37
C GLU A 139 -0.22 -4.78 -9.84
N ILE A 140 -0.22 -3.57 -9.26
CA ILE A 140 -0.97 -2.43 -9.74
C ILE A 140 0.03 -1.38 -10.23
N GLU A 141 0.08 -1.16 -11.55
CA GLU A 141 0.88 -0.10 -12.17
C GLU A 141 -0.01 1.12 -12.39
N ILE A 142 0.44 2.28 -11.91
CA ILE A 142 -0.33 3.52 -11.93
C ILE A 142 0.45 4.56 -12.73
N ARG A 143 -0.18 5.13 -13.75
CA ARG A 143 0.38 6.21 -14.57
C ARG A 143 -0.45 7.46 -14.35
N VAL A 144 0.19 8.50 -13.83
CA VAL A 144 -0.44 9.79 -13.59
C VAL A 144 0.15 10.77 -14.59
N GLU A 145 -0.60 11.04 -15.65
CA GLU A 145 -0.15 11.89 -16.75
C GLU A 145 -0.06 13.37 -16.34
N ALA A 146 0.52 14.21 -17.21
CA ALA A 146 0.81 15.61 -16.92
C ALA A 146 -0.42 16.36 -16.36
N GLY A 147 -0.25 17.08 -15.26
CA GLY A 147 -1.29 17.88 -14.61
C GLY A 147 -2.43 17.09 -13.99
N ALA A 148 -2.41 15.76 -14.04
CA ALA A 148 -3.45 14.93 -13.46
C ALA A 148 -3.38 14.89 -11.93
N ASN A 149 -4.54 14.71 -11.30
CA ASN A 149 -4.71 14.58 -9.86
C ASN A 149 -5.39 13.24 -9.55
N LEU A 150 -4.64 12.26 -9.09
CA LEU A 150 -5.15 10.93 -8.77
C LEU A 150 -5.02 10.63 -7.29
N THR A 151 -6.15 10.27 -6.66
CA THR A 151 -6.17 9.63 -5.34
C THR A 151 -6.39 8.13 -5.53
N PHE A 152 -5.42 7.31 -5.12
CA PHE A 152 -5.48 5.86 -5.15
C PHE A 152 -5.61 5.33 -3.72
N ILE A 153 -6.68 4.60 -3.45
CA ILE A 153 -6.96 4.03 -2.15
C ILE A 153 -7.00 2.53 -2.27
N THR A 154 -6.28 1.82 -1.42
CA THR A 154 -6.32 0.36 -1.39
C THR A 154 -6.62 -0.14 0.01
N LEU A 155 -7.66 -0.98 0.11
CA LEU A 155 -8.19 -1.51 1.35
C LEU A 155 -7.94 -3.01 1.40
N GLN A 156 -7.11 -3.47 2.31
CA GLN A 156 -6.83 -4.88 2.57
C GLN A 156 -7.68 -5.31 3.77
N GLU A 157 -8.91 -5.72 3.49
CA GLU A 157 -9.86 -6.25 4.46
C GLU A 157 -9.94 -7.78 4.39
N TRP A 158 -8.78 -8.40 4.44
CA TRP A 158 -8.62 -9.84 4.28
C TRP A 158 -9.17 -10.65 5.46
N GLY A 159 -9.62 -11.85 5.17
CA GLY A 159 -9.86 -12.86 6.21
C GLY A 159 -8.55 -13.38 6.83
N PRO A 160 -8.63 -14.05 8.00
CA PRO A 160 -7.46 -14.35 8.84
C PRO A 160 -6.44 -15.33 8.22
N LYS A 161 -6.80 -16.05 7.14
CA LYS A 161 -5.91 -16.99 6.45
C LYS A 161 -5.29 -16.42 5.18
N ALA A 162 -5.73 -15.25 4.73
CA ALA A 162 -5.27 -14.68 3.46
C ALA A 162 -3.78 -14.35 3.49
N VAL A 163 -3.14 -14.56 2.33
CA VAL A 163 -1.75 -14.15 2.06
C VAL A 163 -1.77 -13.22 0.87
N HIS A 164 -1.26 -12.00 1.05
CA HIS A 164 -1.22 -10.99 0.01
C HIS A 164 0.20 -10.45 -0.17
N MET A 165 0.74 -10.62 -1.38
CA MET A 165 2.04 -10.09 -1.80
C MET A 165 1.80 -9.14 -2.96
N GLY A 166 1.96 -7.83 -2.75
CA GLY A 166 1.57 -6.83 -3.72
C GLY A 166 2.63 -5.75 -3.98
N ARG A 167 2.68 -5.26 -5.23
CA ARG A 167 3.40 -4.04 -5.59
C ARG A 167 2.43 -3.03 -6.18
N HIS A 168 2.42 -1.82 -5.63
CA HIS A 168 1.70 -0.67 -6.17
C HIS A 168 2.74 0.34 -6.67
N HIS A 169 2.88 0.48 -7.98
CA HIS A 169 3.93 1.29 -8.59
C HIS A 169 3.35 2.47 -9.35
N ALA A 170 3.65 3.68 -8.90
CA ALA A 170 3.20 4.90 -9.52
C ALA A 170 4.32 5.62 -10.28
N ILE A 171 4.04 6.02 -11.52
CA ILE A 171 4.87 6.86 -12.37
C ILE A 171 4.14 8.20 -12.52
N ILE A 172 4.77 9.29 -12.07
CA ILE A 172 4.13 10.59 -11.95
C ILE A 172 4.71 11.56 -12.97
N GLY A 173 3.83 12.08 -13.83
CA GLY A 173 4.15 13.04 -14.90
C GLY A 173 4.30 14.46 -14.39
N ARG A 174 4.59 15.37 -15.32
CA ARG A 174 4.81 16.82 -15.08
C ARG A 174 3.65 17.44 -14.31
N ASP A 175 3.97 18.19 -13.26
CA ASP A 175 3.01 18.96 -12.46
C ASP A 175 1.80 18.14 -11.97
N ALA A 176 1.92 16.83 -11.96
CA ALA A 176 0.88 15.92 -11.52
C ALA A 176 0.93 15.68 -9.99
N ASN A 177 -0.21 15.36 -9.42
CA ASN A 177 -0.36 15.07 -8.00
C ASN A 177 -0.91 13.66 -7.80
N PHE A 178 -0.17 12.86 -7.04
CA PHE A 178 -0.55 11.52 -6.68
C PHE A 178 -0.71 11.40 -5.16
N LYS A 179 -1.86 10.89 -4.73
CA LYS A 179 -2.09 10.52 -3.34
C LYS A 179 -2.41 9.03 -3.26
N SER A 180 -1.62 8.30 -2.48
CA SER A 180 -1.87 6.90 -2.16
C SER A 180 -2.27 6.73 -0.70
N ILE A 181 -3.36 6.00 -0.45
CA ILE A 181 -3.81 5.66 0.91
C ILE A 181 -3.94 4.15 1.00
N THR A 182 -3.12 3.54 1.85
CA THR A 182 -3.08 2.09 2.06
C THR A 182 -3.65 1.76 3.43
N VAL A 183 -4.73 0.98 3.48
CA VAL A 183 -5.33 0.50 4.74
C VAL A 183 -5.19 -1.02 4.80
N THR A 184 -4.56 -1.55 5.86
CA THR A 184 -4.37 -2.99 6.04
C THR A 184 -4.95 -3.45 7.37
N ILE A 185 -6.08 -4.16 7.29
CA ILE A 185 -6.81 -4.70 8.44
C ILE A 185 -7.20 -6.14 8.10
N GLY A 186 -6.42 -7.10 8.58
CA GLY A 186 -6.63 -8.52 8.33
C GLY A 186 -5.54 -9.15 7.46
N GLY A 187 -5.73 -10.44 7.15
CA GLY A 187 -4.73 -11.28 6.51
C GLY A 187 -3.79 -11.96 7.51
N SER A 188 -3.37 -13.16 7.20
CA SER A 188 -2.32 -13.84 7.98
C SER A 188 -0.95 -13.19 7.67
N LEU A 189 -0.71 -12.90 6.39
CA LEU A 189 0.48 -12.20 5.93
C LEU A 189 0.10 -11.24 4.80
N VAL A 190 0.46 -9.98 4.95
CA VAL A 190 0.35 -8.97 3.90
C VAL A 190 1.70 -8.30 3.73
N ARG A 191 2.24 -8.32 2.50
CA ARG A 191 3.46 -7.59 2.14
C ARG A 191 3.19 -6.72 0.92
N LEU A 192 3.20 -5.41 1.11
CA LEU A 192 2.96 -4.42 0.08
C LEU A 192 4.20 -3.59 -0.19
N LEU A 193 4.44 -3.31 -1.47
CA LEU A 193 5.53 -2.47 -1.95
C LEU A 193 4.94 -1.25 -2.69
N PRO A 194 4.50 -0.21 -1.97
CA PRO A 194 4.15 1.07 -2.58
C PRO A 194 5.43 1.74 -3.08
N THR A 195 5.50 1.96 -4.39
CA THR A 195 6.69 2.56 -5.03
C THR A 195 6.30 3.74 -5.91
N VAL A 196 7.10 4.79 -5.88
CA VAL A 196 6.88 6.00 -6.66
C VAL A 196 8.15 6.38 -7.41
N GLU A 197 8.01 6.70 -8.68
CA GLU A 197 9.02 7.36 -9.49
C GLU A 197 8.41 8.58 -10.21
N TYR A 198 9.23 9.56 -10.50
CA TYR A 198 8.83 10.78 -11.19
C TYR A 198 9.40 10.78 -12.60
N SER A 199 8.56 10.97 -13.59
CA SER A 199 8.97 11.07 -15.00
C SER A 199 9.25 12.49 -15.47
N ASP A 200 8.77 13.50 -14.72
CA ASP A 200 9.02 14.92 -15.04
C ASP A 200 8.89 15.80 -13.76
N GLN A 201 9.34 17.03 -13.85
CA GLN A 201 9.44 17.99 -12.75
C GLN A 201 8.08 18.56 -12.28
N GLY A 202 8.07 19.16 -11.08
CA GLY A 202 6.91 19.86 -10.51
C GLY A 202 5.86 18.95 -9.86
N SER A 203 6.09 17.65 -9.88
CA SER A 203 5.16 16.63 -9.40
C SER A 203 5.25 16.41 -7.90
N SER A 204 4.14 15.93 -7.32
CA SER A 204 4.08 15.58 -5.91
C SER A 204 3.44 14.22 -5.65
N ALA A 205 3.96 13.52 -4.63
CA ALA A 205 3.41 12.28 -4.12
C ALA A 205 3.14 12.38 -2.62
N GLU A 206 1.96 11.92 -2.19
CA GLU A 206 1.61 11.69 -0.81
C GLU A 206 1.30 10.21 -0.60
N LEU A 207 2.04 9.53 0.27
CA LEU A 207 1.82 8.12 0.60
C LEU A 207 1.42 7.98 2.07
N TRP A 208 0.18 7.63 2.29
CA TRP A 208 -0.42 7.47 3.61
C TRP A 208 -0.75 6.02 3.85
N GLY A 209 -0.51 5.52 5.07
CA GLY A 209 -0.85 4.15 5.40
C GLY A 209 -1.30 3.98 6.84
N VAL A 210 -2.30 3.13 7.04
CA VAL A 210 -2.67 2.61 8.35
C VAL A 210 -2.69 1.09 8.32
N TYR A 211 -2.21 0.48 9.39
CA TYR A 211 -2.26 -0.97 9.56
C TYR A 211 -2.55 -1.35 10.99
N PHE A 212 -3.39 -2.35 11.15
CA PHE A 212 -3.72 -2.91 12.44
C PHE A 212 -3.42 -4.41 12.45
N ALA A 213 -2.41 -4.81 13.18
CA ALA A 213 -2.00 -6.20 13.31
C ALA A 213 -2.52 -6.81 14.62
N THR A 214 -3.09 -8.00 14.52
CA THR A 214 -3.55 -8.80 15.66
C THR A 214 -2.78 -10.12 15.75
N ASP A 215 -3.17 -11.02 16.67
CA ASP A 215 -2.47 -12.26 16.98
C ASP A 215 -1.91 -13.01 15.76
N GLY A 216 -0.61 -13.22 15.76
CA GLY A 216 0.10 -13.98 14.76
C GLY A 216 0.16 -13.37 13.35
N GLN A 217 -0.43 -12.22 13.13
CA GLN A 217 -0.39 -11.55 11.82
C GLN A 217 0.98 -10.95 11.53
N HIS A 218 1.36 -10.96 10.24
CA HIS A 218 2.54 -10.28 9.73
C HIS A 218 2.14 -9.29 8.66
N LEU A 219 2.23 -7.99 8.96
CA LEU A 219 1.91 -6.91 8.03
C LEU A 219 3.18 -6.13 7.69
N GLU A 220 3.59 -6.18 6.43
CA GLU A 220 4.84 -5.57 5.95
C GLU A 220 4.54 -4.54 4.86
N HIS A 221 5.04 -3.32 5.03
CA HIS A 221 4.93 -2.23 4.07
C HIS A 221 6.33 -1.70 3.75
N ARG A 222 6.75 -1.84 2.50
CA ARG A 222 8.05 -1.36 2.02
C ARG A 222 7.82 -0.25 1.01
N VAL A 223 7.87 0.98 1.50
CA VAL A 223 7.68 2.18 0.68
C VAL A 223 9.00 2.54 0.01
N PHE A 224 8.97 2.83 -1.27
CA PHE A 224 10.13 3.32 -2.00
C PHE A 224 9.77 4.55 -2.83
N VAL A 225 10.50 5.64 -2.63
CA VAL A 225 10.31 6.88 -3.40
C VAL A 225 11.63 7.26 -4.08
N ASP A 226 11.64 7.20 -5.41
CA ASP A 226 12.80 7.55 -6.23
C ASP A 226 12.66 8.97 -6.79
N HIS A 227 13.37 9.91 -6.19
CA HIS A 227 13.50 11.25 -6.70
C HIS A 227 14.64 11.29 -7.74
N GLY A 228 14.32 11.00 -9.00
CA GLY A 228 15.26 11.04 -10.12
C GLY A 228 15.22 12.34 -10.94
N ILE A 229 14.27 13.25 -10.64
CA ILE A 229 13.95 14.44 -11.43
C ILE A 229 13.91 15.68 -10.51
N PRO A 230 14.31 16.87 -10.99
CA PRO A 230 14.28 18.08 -10.17
C PRO A 230 12.88 18.51 -9.70
N ARG A 231 12.83 19.16 -8.55
CA ARG A 231 11.64 19.81 -7.99
C ARG A 231 10.43 18.89 -7.75
N ALA A 232 10.69 17.61 -7.51
CA ALA A 232 9.68 16.67 -7.07
C ALA A 232 9.51 16.72 -5.54
N LYS A 233 8.29 16.47 -5.07
CA LYS A 233 7.94 16.46 -3.64
C LYS A 233 7.39 15.12 -3.22
N SER A 234 7.72 14.68 -1.99
CA SER A 234 7.02 13.55 -1.37
C SER A 234 6.76 13.73 0.11
N ARG A 235 5.68 13.15 0.56
CA ARG A 235 5.33 13.00 1.98
C ARG A 235 4.88 11.56 2.22
N VAL A 236 5.54 10.89 3.15
CA VAL A 236 5.21 9.52 3.55
C VAL A 236 4.82 9.52 5.02
N ASN A 237 3.64 9.01 5.35
CA ASN A 237 3.18 8.91 6.73
C ASN A 237 2.41 7.60 6.94
N TYR A 238 2.98 6.72 7.73
CA TYR A 238 2.39 5.42 8.06
C TYR A 238 2.21 5.28 9.57
N LYS A 239 1.03 4.78 9.96
CA LYS A 239 0.68 4.54 11.36
C LYS A 239 0.24 3.10 11.58
N GLY A 240 0.81 2.45 12.58
CA GLY A 240 0.50 1.08 12.94
C GLY A 240 0.00 0.94 14.37
N VAL A 241 -0.98 0.06 14.57
CA VAL A 241 -1.38 -0.42 15.89
C VAL A 241 -1.21 -1.93 15.91
N LEU A 242 -0.64 -2.43 16.98
CA LEU A 242 -0.36 -3.86 17.16
C LEU A 242 -0.93 -4.34 18.49
N ALA A 243 -1.73 -5.39 18.43
CA ALA A 243 -2.36 -6.00 19.60
C ALA A 243 -2.31 -7.52 19.52
N GLY A 244 -2.09 -8.17 20.66
CA GLY A 244 -2.05 -9.62 20.76
C GLY A 244 -0.66 -10.23 20.63
N ASP A 245 -0.60 -11.55 20.81
CA ASP A 245 0.66 -12.29 20.83
C ASP A 245 1.13 -12.61 19.40
N GLY A 246 2.41 -12.39 19.14
CA GLY A 246 3.00 -12.62 17.81
C GLY A 246 2.50 -11.67 16.71
N ALA A 247 1.74 -10.61 17.04
CA ALA A 247 1.43 -9.55 16.12
C ALA A 247 2.73 -8.85 15.67
N ARG A 248 2.97 -8.83 14.36
CA ARG A 248 4.21 -8.25 13.83
C ARG A 248 3.92 -7.32 12.66
N THR A 249 4.53 -6.14 12.73
CA THR A 249 4.57 -5.23 11.59
C THR A 249 5.99 -4.92 11.19
N VAL A 250 6.17 -4.69 9.89
CA VAL A 250 7.43 -4.20 9.32
C VAL A 250 7.09 -3.01 8.46
N TRP A 251 7.71 -1.87 8.73
CA TRP A 251 7.66 -0.73 7.85
C TRP A 251 9.08 -0.35 7.45
N ILE A 252 9.31 -0.27 6.15
CA ILE A 252 10.56 0.20 5.57
C ILE A 252 10.22 1.36 4.67
N GLY A 253 10.84 2.50 4.93
CA GLY A 253 10.75 3.68 4.09
C GLY A 253 12.10 3.92 3.45
N ASP A 254 12.18 3.82 2.14
CA ASP A 254 13.37 4.08 1.36
C ASP A 254 13.13 5.31 0.48
N VAL A 255 13.78 6.43 0.78
CA VAL A 255 13.76 7.62 -0.06
C VAL A 255 15.13 7.81 -0.67
N PHE A 256 15.18 7.82 -2.00
CA PHE A 256 16.40 8.02 -2.77
C PHE A 256 16.34 9.33 -3.53
N ILE A 257 17.28 10.23 -3.28
CA ILE A 257 17.42 11.54 -3.98
C ILE A 257 18.65 11.47 -4.87
N ARG A 258 18.39 11.31 -6.17
CA ARG A 258 19.43 11.15 -7.19
C ARG A 258 20.22 12.45 -7.40
N GLN A 259 21.40 12.32 -7.98
CA GLN A 259 22.29 13.46 -8.26
C GLN A 259 21.62 14.61 -9.04
N ASN A 260 20.68 14.30 -9.93
CA ASN A 260 19.97 15.28 -10.75
C ASN A 260 18.68 15.81 -10.12
N ALA A 261 18.32 15.37 -8.91
CA ALA A 261 17.06 15.71 -8.26
C ALA A 261 17.11 16.98 -7.42
N GLU A 262 17.65 18.05 -8.01
CA GLU A 262 17.73 19.37 -7.38
C GLU A 262 16.37 19.92 -6.98
N GLY A 263 16.27 20.61 -5.85
CA GLY A 263 15.03 21.20 -5.35
C GLY A 263 14.01 20.19 -4.83
N THR A 264 14.44 18.97 -4.53
CA THR A 264 13.60 17.95 -3.85
C THR A 264 13.18 18.41 -2.46
N ASP A 265 11.92 18.15 -2.12
CA ASP A 265 11.32 18.35 -0.79
C ASP A 265 10.61 17.07 -0.34
N THR A 266 11.20 16.36 0.64
CA THR A 266 10.70 15.07 1.07
C THR A 266 10.72 14.90 2.59
N TYR A 267 9.73 14.18 3.11
CA TYR A 267 9.70 13.78 4.52
C TYR A 267 8.96 12.46 4.68
N GLU A 268 9.53 11.56 5.49
CA GLU A 268 8.87 10.31 5.85
C GLU A 268 8.71 10.14 7.36
N LEU A 269 7.58 9.57 7.74
CA LEU A 269 7.20 9.36 9.14
C LEU A 269 6.55 7.98 9.30
N ASN A 270 7.01 7.23 10.31
CA ASN A 270 6.32 6.05 10.78
C ASN A 270 6.07 6.12 12.28
N LYS A 271 4.83 5.85 12.69
CA LYS A 271 4.45 5.78 14.10
C LYS A 271 3.76 4.45 14.40
N ASN A 272 4.19 3.76 15.45
CA ASN A 272 3.57 2.52 15.89
C ASN A 272 3.15 2.60 17.35
N LEU A 273 1.99 2.01 17.66
CA LEU A 273 1.42 1.90 18.99
C LEU A 273 1.29 0.42 19.35
N LEU A 274 2.04 -0.01 20.36
CA LEU A 274 2.00 -1.39 20.87
C LEU A 274 1.00 -1.49 22.02
N LEU A 275 0.02 -2.36 21.88
CA LEU A 275 -1.02 -2.60 22.89
C LEU A 275 -0.73 -3.83 23.76
N SER A 276 0.17 -4.71 23.34
CA SER A 276 0.49 -5.97 24.00
C SER A 276 1.99 -6.22 24.04
N ASP A 277 2.48 -6.92 25.05
CA ASP A 277 3.91 -7.23 25.23
C ASP A 277 4.46 -8.17 24.15
N GLY A 278 3.64 -9.08 23.62
CA GLY A 278 4.02 -10.00 22.54
C GLY A 278 4.03 -9.40 21.14
N ALA A 279 3.63 -8.12 21.00
CA ALA A 279 3.60 -7.43 19.71
C ALA A 279 4.98 -6.81 19.38
N ARG A 280 5.31 -6.83 18.06
CA ARG A 280 6.60 -6.29 17.58
C ARG A 280 6.41 -5.44 16.33
N ALA A 281 6.91 -4.21 16.36
CA ALA A 281 7.05 -3.34 15.20
C ALA A 281 8.53 -3.16 14.84
N ASP A 282 8.88 -3.53 13.60
CA ASP A 282 10.17 -3.22 12.99
C ASP A 282 9.98 -2.00 12.07
N SER A 283 10.70 -0.91 12.31
CA SER A 283 10.60 0.33 11.53
C SER A 283 12.00 0.78 11.11
N VAL A 284 12.19 0.88 9.79
CA VAL A 284 13.49 1.14 9.17
C VAL A 284 13.35 2.28 8.16
N PRO A 285 13.48 3.54 8.59
CA PRO A 285 13.56 4.67 7.66
C PRO A 285 14.96 4.79 7.09
N ASN A 286 15.07 4.88 5.76
CA ASN A 286 16.32 5.06 5.03
C ASN A 286 16.22 6.30 4.13
N LEU A 287 17.29 7.10 4.10
CA LEU A 287 17.36 8.29 3.29
C LEU A 287 18.74 8.33 2.62
N GLU A 288 18.77 8.25 1.30
CA GLU A 288 19.99 8.34 0.51
C GLU A 288 19.94 9.61 -0.35
N ILE A 289 20.95 10.46 -0.21
CA ILE A 289 20.99 11.77 -0.83
C ILE A 289 22.30 11.92 -1.62
N GLU A 290 22.20 12.02 -2.94
CA GLU A 290 23.33 12.19 -3.84
C GLU A 290 23.59 13.67 -4.23
N THR A 291 22.70 14.62 -3.90
CA THR A 291 22.85 16.05 -4.20
C THR A 291 22.61 16.92 -2.97
N GLY A 292 23.39 17.98 -2.83
CA GLY A 292 23.20 18.99 -1.76
C GLY A 292 22.17 20.07 -2.08
N GLU A 293 21.68 20.14 -3.32
CA GLU A 293 20.78 21.20 -3.80
C GLU A 293 19.31 20.80 -3.59
N ILE A 294 18.90 20.65 -2.34
CA ILE A 294 17.53 20.24 -1.95
C ILE A 294 16.82 21.32 -1.15
N VAL A 295 15.49 21.34 -1.17
CA VAL A 295 14.67 22.19 -0.29
C VAL A 295 14.70 21.64 1.13
N GLY A 296 14.55 20.33 1.26
CA GLY A 296 14.64 19.64 2.53
C GLY A 296 14.40 18.13 2.39
N ALA A 297 15.02 17.39 3.28
CA ALA A 297 14.81 15.94 3.41
C ALA A 297 14.88 15.55 4.88
N GLY A 298 14.06 14.59 5.28
CA GLY A 298 14.06 14.10 6.64
C GLY A 298 13.23 12.84 6.83
N HIS A 299 13.52 12.15 7.91
CA HIS A 299 12.75 10.99 8.32
C HIS A 299 12.57 10.96 9.85
N ALA A 300 11.51 10.30 10.31
CA ALA A 300 11.30 10.00 11.71
C ALA A 300 10.56 8.67 11.89
N SER A 301 10.90 7.98 12.96
CA SER A 301 10.21 6.76 13.38
C SER A 301 10.01 6.76 14.88
N THR A 302 8.81 6.37 15.31
CA THR A 302 8.48 6.24 16.73
C THR A 302 7.69 4.96 16.95
N THR A 303 8.11 4.16 17.92
CA THR A 303 7.32 3.03 18.42
C THR A 303 7.15 3.21 19.93
N GLY A 304 5.91 3.31 20.35
CA GLY A 304 5.55 3.54 21.73
C GLY A 304 4.44 2.62 22.22
N ARG A 305 4.21 2.64 23.53
CA ARG A 305 3.01 2.06 24.15
C ARG A 305 2.00 3.15 24.42
N PHE A 306 0.85 2.79 24.97
CA PHE A 306 -0.09 3.78 25.46
C PHE A 306 0.59 4.76 26.41
N ASP A 307 0.23 6.03 26.23
CA ASP A 307 0.56 7.04 27.21
C ASP A 307 -0.38 6.91 28.41
N ASP A 308 0.17 6.43 29.53
CA ASP A 308 -0.57 6.23 30.76
C ASP A 308 -1.19 7.55 31.28
N GLU A 309 -0.57 8.69 31.01
CA GLU A 309 -1.12 10.00 31.38
C GLU A 309 -2.36 10.33 30.57
N GLN A 310 -2.37 10.05 29.27
CA GLN A 310 -3.55 10.23 28.42
C GLN A 310 -4.71 9.33 28.86
N LEU A 311 -4.43 8.06 29.14
CA LEU A 311 -5.43 7.13 29.66
C LEU A 311 -5.96 7.60 31.02
N PHE A 312 -5.07 7.95 31.94
CA PHE A 312 -5.45 8.46 33.23
C PHE A 312 -6.34 9.71 33.14
N TYR A 313 -6.00 10.65 32.25
CA TYR A 313 -6.80 11.85 32.03
C TYR A 313 -8.23 11.50 31.57
N LEU A 314 -8.38 10.61 30.58
CA LEU A 314 -9.70 10.20 30.10
C LEU A 314 -10.49 9.46 31.19
N MET A 315 -9.85 8.57 31.94
CA MET A 315 -10.45 7.85 33.05
C MET A 315 -10.88 8.78 34.19
N SER A 316 -10.10 9.82 34.48
CA SER A 316 -10.44 10.85 35.49
C SER A 316 -11.68 11.69 35.13
N ARG A 317 -12.04 11.69 33.84
CA ARG A 317 -13.26 12.27 33.28
C ARG A 317 -14.46 11.32 33.29
N GLY A 318 -14.29 10.10 33.87
CA GLY A 318 -15.34 9.11 33.96
C GLY A 318 -15.48 8.19 32.76
N ILE A 319 -14.52 8.20 31.82
CA ILE A 319 -14.53 7.30 30.68
C ILE A 319 -13.95 5.94 31.12
N PRO A 320 -14.65 4.82 30.93
CA PRO A 320 -14.12 3.49 31.23
C PRO A 320 -12.83 3.20 30.48
N MET A 321 -11.92 2.41 31.06
CA MET A 321 -10.58 2.13 30.49
C MET A 321 -10.64 1.65 29.04
N ASN A 322 -11.51 0.69 28.72
CA ASN A 322 -11.62 0.13 27.37
C ASN A 322 -12.10 1.17 26.36
N GLU A 323 -13.01 2.04 26.78
CA GLU A 323 -13.49 3.15 25.95
C GLU A 323 -12.40 4.22 25.75
N ALA A 324 -11.65 4.54 26.80
CA ALA A 324 -10.51 5.46 26.71
C ALA A 324 -9.45 4.95 25.73
N ARG A 325 -9.11 3.66 25.78
CA ARG A 325 -8.20 3.01 24.83
C ARG A 325 -8.71 3.11 23.40
N ARG A 326 -9.99 2.79 23.16
CA ARG A 326 -10.60 2.91 21.83
C ARG A 326 -10.54 4.35 21.30
N LEU A 327 -10.83 5.34 22.13
CA LEU A 327 -10.77 6.75 21.73
C LEU A 327 -9.35 7.16 21.30
N VAL A 328 -8.33 6.76 22.06
CA VAL A 328 -6.93 7.05 21.70
C VAL A 328 -6.55 6.41 20.36
N ILE A 329 -6.92 5.14 20.14
CA ILE A 329 -6.62 4.43 18.89
C ILE A 329 -7.36 5.05 17.70
N ARG A 330 -8.64 5.38 17.89
CA ARG A 330 -9.43 6.08 16.86
C ARG A 330 -8.74 7.40 16.48
N GLY A 331 -8.41 8.23 17.48
CA GLY A 331 -7.68 9.49 17.25
C GLY A 331 -6.33 9.29 16.56
N PHE A 332 -5.62 8.20 16.87
CA PHE A 332 -4.35 7.88 16.22
C PHE A 332 -4.49 7.61 14.72
N PHE A 333 -5.56 6.95 14.30
CA PHE A 333 -5.81 6.63 12.89
C PHE A 333 -6.57 7.72 12.11
N THR A 334 -7.39 8.53 12.80
CA THR A 334 -8.28 9.54 12.18
C THR A 334 -7.55 10.44 11.18
N GLU A 335 -6.35 10.91 11.52
CA GLU A 335 -5.56 11.79 10.63
C GLU A 335 -5.38 11.22 9.21
N ILE A 336 -5.21 9.89 9.09
CA ILE A 336 -5.01 9.25 7.80
C ILE A 336 -6.33 8.79 7.20
N ILE A 337 -7.23 8.23 8.00
CA ILE A 337 -8.53 7.73 7.53
C ILE A 337 -9.37 8.88 6.95
N ASP A 338 -9.33 10.07 7.53
CA ASP A 338 -10.05 11.25 7.03
C ASP A 338 -9.57 11.69 5.63
N LYS A 339 -8.35 11.32 5.23
CA LYS A 339 -7.85 11.63 3.89
C LYS A 339 -8.51 10.79 2.77
N ILE A 340 -9.23 9.74 3.13
CA ILE A 340 -10.01 8.91 2.19
C ILE A 340 -11.10 9.75 1.52
N GLY A 341 -11.73 10.68 2.28
CA GLY A 341 -12.73 11.60 1.73
C GLY A 341 -14.08 10.94 1.39
N ASP A 342 -14.33 9.70 1.87
CA ASP A 342 -15.60 8.99 1.75
C ASP A 342 -16.06 8.55 3.15
N GLU A 343 -17.10 9.20 3.66
CA GLU A 343 -17.60 9.02 5.04
C GLU A 343 -18.06 7.57 5.29
N VAL A 344 -18.66 6.91 4.31
CA VAL A 344 -19.15 5.54 4.45
C VAL A 344 -17.98 4.56 4.65
N ILE A 345 -16.91 4.74 3.87
CA ILE A 345 -15.69 3.93 3.98
C ILE A 345 -14.97 4.23 5.31
N GLN A 346 -14.85 5.50 5.67
CA GLN A 346 -14.23 5.92 6.93
C GLN A 346 -14.92 5.29 8.14
N GLU A 347 -16.26 5.38 8.21
CA GLU A 347 -17.04 4.80 9.30
C GLU A 347 -16.94 3.27 9.32
N ARG A 348 -17.00 2.61 8.17
CA ARG A 348 -16.81 1.15 8.05
C ARG A 348 -15.45 0.70 8.59
N LEU A 349 -14.38 1.39 8.20
CA LEU A 349 -13.02 1.07 8.65
C LEU A 349 -12.87 1.27 10.16
N MET A 350 -13.38 2.39 10.68
CA MET A 350 -13.34 2.65 12.12
C MET A 350 -14.15 1.63 12.92
N SER A 351 -15.33 1.25 12.44
CA SER A 351 -16.14 0.19 13.05
C SER A 351 -15.43 -1.17 13.05
N LYS A 352 -14.69 -1.48 11.98
CA LYS A 352 -13.91 -2.71 11.90
C LYS A 352 -12.73 -2.71 12.90
N ILE A 353 -12.05 -1.58 13.07
CA ILE A 353 -11.02 -1.40 14.08
C ILE A 353 -11.60 -1.60 15.48
N ASP A 354 -12.74 -0.97 15.78
CA ASP A 354 -13.41 -1.12 17.06
C ASP A 354 -13.79 -2.57 17.35
N SER A 355 -14.35 -3.29 16.38
CA SER A 355 -14.70 -4.71 16.51
C SER A 355 -13.48 -5.60 16.80
N GLN A 356 -12.32 -5.30 16.18
CA GLN A 356 -11.08 -6.02 16.47
C GLN A 356 -10.58 -5.73 17.89
N LEU A 357 -10.67 -4.49 18.34
CA LEU A 357 -10.30 -4.10 19.72
C LEU A 357 -11.18 -4.77 20.76
N GLU A 358 -12.50 -4.87 20.52
CA GLU A 358 -13.42 -5.59 21.40
C GLU A 358 -13.06 -7.08 21.53
N THR A 359 -12.70 -7.73 20.41
CA THR A 359 -12.29 -9.15 20.39
C THR A 359 -11.02 -9.39 21.22
N LEU A 360 -10.14 -8.40 21.29
CA LEU A 360 -8.89 -8.46 22.04
C LEU A 360 -9.05 -8.07 23.52
N GLY A 361 -10.26 -7.68 23.95
CA GLY A 361 -10.53 -7.23 25.31
C GLY A 361 -9.89 -5.88 25.65
N ALA A 362 -9.59 -5.11 24.62
CA ALA A 362 -8.91 -3.81 24.73
C ALA A 362 -9.91 -2.64 24.64
#